data_90df5a9707ce4449769a35e78a34b64a
#
_entry.id   90df5a9707ce4449769a35e78a34b64a
#
_cell.length_a   1.000
_cell.length_b   1.000
_cell.length_c   1.000
_cell.angle_alpha   90.00
_cell.angle_beta   90.00
_cell.angle_gamma   90.00
#
_symmetry.space_group_name_H-M   'P 1'
#
loop_
_entity.id
_entity.type
_entity.pdbx_description
1 polymer ?
#
loop_
_entity_poly.entity_id
_entity_poly.type
_entity_poly.pdbx_seq_one_letter_code
_entity_poly.pdbx_strand_id
1 'polypeptide(L)'
;MKVTMEELVNYCKQYGIIFQGSEIYNGLANSWDYGPVGTNLKENIRKAWKKKFIQENPYNVGLDAAIIMNPKVWVASGHVASFADPLIDCKKCKSRHRADKLIEDFTHGEVTGDGWDNEKLENFIKENNITCPVCGKSDFTPIRKFNLLFETSIGVTDETKNTVYLRGETAQGIFVNFKNIERSMRMKLPFGICQTGKAFRNEITPGNFIFRTREFEQMELEFFCKPNTDLEWFGYWKNFCMDFLKTIGLDKDNLRFRDHSKEELSFYSKATTDIEFMFPMGWGELWGIADRTDYDLGVHQTHSGADLRYLDPETNEKYLPFVVEPSVGLDRLLLAVLTNAYTKEMVEGEERIVLKIHPALAPYKVTILPLIKKVHADKANDVYALLCKYFDCQYDESGSIGKRYRRSDAIGTPFAITIDNETLENDTVTLRDRDTMEQITLKIDELVDFISKKIEL
;
A
#
# COMPACT_ATOMS: atom_id res chain seq x y z
N MET A 1 -6.74 13.79 -19.67
CA MET A 1 -7.90 12.88 -19.51
C MET A 1 -7.52 11.91 -18.41
N LYS A 2 -8.36 11.69 -17.38
CA LYS A 2 -8.03 10.74 -16.29
C LYS A 2 -8.06 9.32 -16.85
N VAL A 3 -7.08 8.48 -16.45
CA VAL A 3 -7.03 7.07 -16.83
C VAL A 3 -8.24 6.32 -16.24
N THR A 4 -8.83 5.41 -17.00
CA THR A 4 -9.85 4.50 -16.47
C THR A 4 -9.20 3.30 -15.79
N MET A 5 -9.95 2.61 -14.91
CA MET A 5 -9.44 1.39 -14.25
C MET A 5 -9.12 0.29 -15.28
N GLU A 6 -9.95 0.14 -16.30
CA GLU A 6 -9.74 -0.84 -17.36
C GLU A 6 -8.46 -0.56 -18.15
N GLU A 7 -8.23 0.69 -18.55
CA GLU A 7 -6.99 1.10 -19.22
C GLU A 7 -5.77 0.81 -18.37
N LEU A 8 -5.83 1.14 -17.06
CA LEU A 8 -4.72 0.91 -16.14
C LEU A 8 -4.42 -0.57 -15.94
N VAL A 9 -5.45 -1.41 -15.78
CA VAL A 9 -5.30 -2.89 -15.66
C VAL A 9 -4.65 -3.46 -16.92
N ASN A 10 -5.15 -3.10 -18.09
CA ASN A 10 -4.59 -3.58 -19.36
C ASN A 10 -3.14 -3.13 -19.55
N TYR A 11 -2.84 -1.89 -19.18
CA TYR A 11 -1.49 -1.35 -19.19
C TYR A 11 -0.55 -2.13 -18.25
N CYS A 12 -0.98 -2.38 -17.01
CA CYS A 12 -0.19 -3.14 -16.05
C CYS A 12 0.14 -4.56 -16.54
N LYS A 13 -0.82 -5.24 -17.16
CA LYS A 13 -0.61 -6.56 -17.75
C LYS A 13 0.39 -6.51 -18.92
N GLN A 14 0.22 -5.54 -19.80
CA GLN A 14 1.07 -5.39 -20.99
C GLN A 14 2.54 -5.16 -20.64
N TYR A 15 2.82 -4.38 -19.60
CA TYR A 15 4.17 -3.96 -19.23
C TYR A 15 4.79 -4.73 -18.07
N GLY A 16 4.20 -5.85 -17.68
CA GLY A 16 4.75 -6.73 -16.64
C GLY A 16 4.75 -6.11 -15.25
N ILE A 17 3.77 -5.25 -14.97
CA ILE A 17 3.60 -4.62 -13.67
C ILE A 17 2.76 -5.52 -12.77
N ILE A 18 1.55 -5.89 -13.20
CA ILE A 18 0.64 -6.73 -12.43
C ILE A 18 -0.07 -7.69 -13.39
N PHE A 19 -0.16 -8.96 -13.00
CA PHE A 19 -0.87 -10.02 -13.70
C PHE A 19 -2.03 -10.54 -12.87
N GLN A 20 -2.99 -11.20 -13.51
CA GLN A 20 -4.02 -11.92 -12.77
C GLN A 20 -3.39 -13.15 -12.10
N GLY A 21 -3.63 -13.31 -10.80
CA GLY A 21 -3.12 -14.46 -10.06
C GLY A 21 -3.69 -15.78 -10.58
N SER A 22 -2.83 -16.76 -10.84
CA SER A 22 -3.18 -18.09 -11.34
C SER A 22 -3.92 -18.06 -12.68
N GLU A 23 -3.57 -17.17 -13.60
CA GLU A 23 -4.27 -16.93 -14.86
C GLU A 23 -4.44 -18.18 -15.71
N ILE A 24 -3.46 -19.10 -15.72
CA ILE A 24 -3.52 -20.37 -16.46
C ILE A 24 -4.64 -21.32 -15.99
N TYR A 25 -5.19 -21.08 -14.79
CA TYR A 25 -6.34 -21.79 -14.22
C TYR A 25 -7.61 -20.93 -14.19
N ASN A 26 -7.74 -19.95 -15.10
CA ASN A 26 -8.79 -18.93 -15.15
C ASN A 26 -8.81 -17.97 -13.96
N GLY A 27 -7.71 -17.90 -13.22
CA GLY A 27 -7.52 -16.99 -12.10
C GLY A 27 -8.33 -17.32 -10.85
N LEU A 28 -8.03 -16.62 -9.79
CA LEU A 28 -8.86 -16.52 -8.57
C LEU A 28 -9.40 -15.10 -8.49
N ALA A 29 -10.69 -14.95 -8.18
CA ALA A 29 -11.34 -13.65 -8.13
C ALA A 29 -10.57 -12.66 -7.24
N ASN A 30 -10.14 -11.56 -7.86
CA ASN A 30 -9.39 -10.47 -7.27
C ASN A 30 -8.11 -10.90 -6.54
N SER A 31 -7.40 -11.86 -7.12
CA SER A 31 -6.03 -12.26 -6.76
C SER A 31 -5.08 -11.78 -7.86
N TRP A 32 -3.99 -11.14 -7.47
CA TRP A 32 -3.07 -10.47 -8.37
C TRP A 32 -1.62 -10.82 -8.04
N ASP A 33 -0.82 -11.03 -9.07
CA ASP A 33 0.63 -11.27 -8.97
C ASP A 33 1.38 -10.03 -9.48
N TYR A 34 2.44 -9.65 -8.78
CA TYR A 34 3.33 -8.58 -9.24
C TYR A 34 4.38 -9.14 -10.19
N GLY A 35 4.39 -8.62 -11.41
CA GLY A 35 5.42 -8.95 -12.41
C GLY A 35 6.78 -8.28 -12.08
N PRO A 36 7.81 -8.48 -12.91
CA PRO A 36 9.15 -7.94 -12.63
C PRO A 36 9.19 -6.43 -12.42
N VAL A 37 8.47 -5.67 -13.24
CA VAL A 37 8.37 -4.20 -13.11
C VAL A 37 7.62 -3.80 -11.84
N GLY A 38 6.49 -4.48 -11.56
CA GLY A 38 5.69 -4.21 -10.37
C GLY A 38 6.39 -4.58 -9.07
N THR A 39 7.15 -5.67 -9.05
CA THR A 39 7.95 -6.09 -7.89
C THR A 39 8.97 -5.02 -7.51
N ASN A 40 9.74 -4.51 -8.49
CA ASN A 40 10.71 -3.46 -8.24
C ASN A 40 10.05 -2.15 -7.77
N LEU A 41 8.93 -1.74 -8.40
CA LEU A 41 8.17 -0.57 -7.98
C LEU A 41 7.68 -0.72 -6.54
N LYS A 42 7.07 -1.85 -6.21
CA LYS A 42 6.55 -2.15 -4.87
C LYS A 42 7.65 -2.12 -3.82
N GLU A 43 8.80 -2.71 -4.12
CA GLU A 43 9.96 -2.70 -3.22
C GLU A 43 10.53 -1.30 -3.02
N ASN A 44 10.59 -0.47 -4.08
CA ASN A 44 11.08 0.90 -3.97
C ASN A 44 10.14 1.78 -3.14
N ILE A 45 8.81 1.61 -3.26
CA ILE A 45 7.84 2.27 -2.37
C ILE A 45 8.07 1.87 -0.91
N ARG A 46 8.25 0.57 -0.64
CA ARG A 46 8.55 0.07 0.71
C ARG A 46 9.86 0.65 1.26
N LYS A 47 10.91 0.70 0.45
CA LYS A 47 12.20 1.32 0.82
C LYS A 47 12.05 2.80 1.13
N ALA A 48 11.30 3.54 0.33
CA ALA A 48 11.01 4.96 0.55
C ALA A 48 10.30 5.18 1.90
N TRP A 49 9.29 4.37 2.20
CA TRP A 49 8.59 4.43 3.48
C TRP A 49 9.53 4.09 4.64
N LYS A 50 10.28 2.98 4.56
CA LYS A 50 11.25 2.61 5.61
C LYS A 50 12.30 3.69 5.83
N LYS A 51 12.78 4.32 4.76
CA LYS A 51 13.73 5.45 4.87
C LYS A 51 13.14 6.58 5.70
N LYS A 52 11.92 7.04 5.38
CA LYS A 52 11.29 8.19 6.05
C LYS A 52 10.76 7.87 7.45
N PHE A 53 10.12 6.71 7.63
CA PHE A 53 9.48 6.36 8.89
C PHE A 53 10.41 5.72 9.91
N ILE A 54 11.52 5.10 9.48
CA ILE A 54 12.45 4.41 10.39
C ILE A 54 13.85 5.02 10.35
N GLN A 55 14.49 5.06 9.17
CA GLN A 55 15.90 5.42 9.08
C GLN A 55 16.15 6.90 9.41
N GLU A 56 15.32 7.80 8.88
CA GLU A 56 15.42 9.26 9.08
C GLU A 56 14.59 9.75 10.28
N ASN A 57 13.86 8.88 10.96
CA ASN A 57 13.02 9.23 12.09
C ASN A 57 13.67 8.79 13.42
N PRO A 58 13.93 9.72 14.35
CA PRO A 58 14.64 9.40 15.60
C PRO A 58 13.78 8.63 16.61
N TYR A 59 12.46 8.58 16.42
CA TYR A 59 11.55 7.96 17.37
C TYR A 59 11.28 6.48 17.07
N ASN A 60 11.47 6.03 15.81
CA ASN A 60 10.89 4.79 15.34
C ASN A 60 11.92 3.68 15.17
N VAL A 61 11.46 2.45 15.44
CA VAL A 61 12.22 1.22 15.20
C VAL A 61 11.39 0.25 14.37
N GLY A 62 12.05 -0.71 13.71
CA GLY A 62 11.38 -1.74 12.90
C GLY A 62 11.10 -3.01 13.67
N LEU A 63 10.02 -3.70 13.28
CA LEU A 63 9.64 -5.04 13.74
C LEU A 63 9.22 -5.88 12.54
N ASP A 64 9.48 -7.18 12.60
CA ASP A 64 8.90 -8.18 11.70
C ASP A 64 8.29 -9.31 12.55
N ALA A 65 7.01 -9.18 12.88
CA ALA A 65 6.26 -10.16 13.66
C ALA A 65 5.71 -11.28 12.76
N ALA A 66 5.56 -12.47 13.34
CA ALA A 66 5.00 -13.63 12.65
C ALA A 66 3.55 -13.39 12.16
N ILE A 67 3.21 -13.95 11.00
CA ILE A 67 1.84 -13.92 10.46
C ILE A 67 0.90 -14.76 11.33
N ILE A 68 1.33 -15.97 11.68
CA ILE A 68 0.58 -16.88 12.55
C ILE A 68 0.99 -16.61 13.99
N MET A 69 0.03 -16.15 14.78
CA MET A 69 0.19 -15.82 16.20
C MET A 69 -0.69 -16.71 17.06
N ASN A 70 -0.48 -16.65 18.38
CA ASN A 70 -1.39 -17.31 19.33
C ASN A 70 -2.83 -16.82 19.10
N PRO A 71 -3.82 -17.70 18.94
CA PRO A 71 -5.22 -17.30 18.69
C PRO A 71 -5.79 -16.32 19.72
N LYS A 72 -5.28 -16.36 20.96
CA LYS A 72 -5.69 -15.44 22.04
C LYS A 72 -5.42 -13.97 21.71
N VAL A 73 -4.46 -13.68 20.83
CA VAL A 73 -4.19 -12.31 20.35
C VAL A 73 -5.43 -11.76 19.65
N TRP A 74 -6.05 -12.54 18.77
CA TRP A 74 -7.23 -12.17 18.00
C TRP A 74 -8.52 -12.17 18.83
N VAL A 75 -8.57 -12.98 19.90
CA VAL A 75 -9.65 -12.94 20.89
C VAL A 75 -9.54 -11.66 21.71
N ALA A 76 -8.35 -11.35 22.23
CA ALA A 76 -8.12 -10.18 23.07
C ALA A 76 -8.40 -8.86 22.31
N SER A 77 -7.95 -8.74 21.07
CA SER A 77 -8.17 -7.56 20.23
C SER A 77 -9.61 -7.43 19.69
N GLY A 78 -10.47 -8.42 19.95
CA GLY A 78 -11.87 -8.41 19.50
C GLY A 78 -12.10 -8.89 18.06
N HIS A 79 -11.05 -9.20 17.29
CA HIS A 79 -11.18 -9.60 15.87
C HIS A 79 -12.01 -10.88 15.69
N VAL A 80 -11.91 -11.84 16.59
CA VAL A 80 -12.73 -13.07 16.50
C VAL A 80 -14.21 -12.77 16.67
N ALA A 81 -14.58 -11.81 17.51
CA ALA A 81 -15.97 -11.52 17.86
C ALA A 81 -16.61 -10.46 16.95
N SER A 82 -15.86 -9.45 16.52
CA SER A 82 -16.42 -8.23 15.91
C SER A 82 -15.80 -7.81 14.58
N PHE A 83 -14.74 -8.44 14.13
CA PHE A 83 -14.15 -8.15 12.80
C PHE A 83 -14.98 -8.81 11.69
N ALA A 84 -16.17 -8.26 11.45
CA ALA A 84 -17.17 -8.87 10.58
C ALA A 84 -17.92 -7.82 9.78
N ASP A 85 -18.17 -8.13 8.51
CA ASP A 85 -19.01 -7.34 7.63
C ASP A 85 -20.46 -7.80 7.67
N PRO A 86 -21.45 -6.89 7.47
CA PRO A 86 -22.86 -7.26 7.35
C PRO A 86 -23.13 -7.88 5.98
N LEU A 87 -23.18 -9.21 5.92
CA LEU A 87 -23.42 -9.98 4.69
C LEU A 87 -24.91 -10.13 4.40
N ILE A 88 -25.33 -9.80 3.18
CA ILE A 88 -26.66 -10.02 2.65
C ILE A 88 -26.60 -10.70 1.29
N ASP A 89 -27.43 -11.73 1.06
CA ASP A 89 -27.49 -12.45 -0.21
C ASP A 89 -28.77 -12.07 -0.98
N CYS A 90 -28.67 -11.85 -2.29
CA CYS A 90 -29.83 -11.78 -3.16
C CYS A 90 -30.42 -13.19 -3.37
N LYS A 91 -31.71 -13.40 -3.00
CA LYS A 91 -32.35 -14.72 -3.14
C LYS A 91 -32.54 -15.14 -4.60
N LYS A 92 -32.57 -14.18 -5.54
CA LYS A 92 -32.82 -14.47 -6.96
C LYS A 92 -31.54 -14.90 -7.71
N CYS A 93 -30.51 -14.07 -7.71
CA CYS A 93 -29.28 -14.35 -8.44
C CYS A 93 -28.16 -14.95 -7.59
N LYS A 94 -28.37 -15.10 -6.28
CA LYS A 94 -27.40 -15.63 -5.30
C LYS A 94 -26.13 -14.79 -5.16
N SER A 95 -26.13 -13.55 -5.67
CA SER A 95 -25.01 -12.64 -5.45
C SER A 95 -24.95 -12.22 -3.99
N ARG A 96 -23.73 -12.04 -3.51
CA ARG A 96 -23.42 -11.62 -2.14
C ARG A 96 -23.01 -10.16 -2.11
N HIS A 97 -23.49 -9.45 -1.10
CA HIS A 97 -23.24 -8.01 -0.94
C HIS A 97 -22.97 -7.67 0.52
N ARG A 98 -22.23 -6.59 0.73
CA ARG A 98 -22.21 -5.91 2.03
C ARG A 98 -23.43 -5.01 2.10
N ALA A 99 -24.19 -5.13 3.17
CA ALA A 99 -25.44 -4.36 3.33
C ALA A 99 -25.19 -2.85 3.47
N ASP A 100 -24.13 -2.48 4.18
CA ASP A 100 -23.68 -1.08 4.32
C ASP A 100 -23.26 -0.48 2.97
N LYS A 101 -22.55 -1.24 2.12
CA LYS A 101 -22.16 -0.77 0.78
C LYS A 101 -23.32 -0.67 -0.19
N LEU A 102 -24.35 -1.52 -0.08
CA LEU A 102 -25.57 -1.36 -0.86
C LEU A 102 -26.28 -0.04 -0.55
N ILE A 103 -26.24 0.40 0.71
CA ILE A 103 -26.80 1.67 1.16
C ILE A 103 -25.97 2.84 0.62
N GLU A 104 -24.65 2.76 0.78
CA GLU A 104 -23.71 3.79 0.32
C GLU A 104 -23.82 4.00 -1.20
N ASP A 105 -23.85 2.92 -1.98
CA ASP A 105 -23.98 2.97 -3.44
C ASP A 105 -25.33 3.57 -3.86
N PHE A 106 -26.42 3.20 -3.17
CA PHE A 106 -27.75 3.71 -3.43
C PHE A 106 -27.87 5.21 -3.11
N THR A 107 -27.24 5.67 -2.04
CA THR A 107 -27.26 7.06 -1.61
C THR A 107 -26.16 7.91 -2.23
N HIS A 108 -25.39 7.34 -3.17
CA HIS A 108 -24.24 8.02 -3.79
C HIS A 108 -23.21 8.55 -2.78
N GLY A 109 -23.06 7.86 -1.66
CA GLY A 109 -22.12 8.20 -0.60
C GLY A 109 -22.64 9.18 0.45
N GLU A 110 -23.91 9.61 0.36
CA GLU A 110 -24.54 10.50 1.38
C GLU A 110 -24.76 9.78 2.71
N VAL A 111 -24.99 8.46 2.66
CA VAL A 111 -25.17 7.59 3.84
C VAL A 111 -24.28 6.36 3.70
N THR A 112 -23.39 6.15 4.68
CA THR A 112 -22.43 5.03 4.62
C THR A 112 -22.99 3.73 5.23
N GLY A 113 -23.90 3.81 6.17
CA GLY A 113 -24.39 2.64 6.93
C GLY A 113 -23.34 2.01 7.86
N ASP A 114 -22.13 2.53 7.90
CA ASP A 114 -21.06 2.04 8.77
C ASP A 114 -21.46 2.16 10.25
N GLY A 115 -21.13 1.15 11.04
CA GLY A 115 -21.45 1.11 12.47
C GLY A 115 -22.93 0.87 12.81
N TRP A 116 -23.82 0.73 11.81
CA TRP A 116 -25.22 0.42 12.06
C TRP A 116 -25.39 -1.05 12.43
N ASP A 117 -26.37 -1.31 13.32
CA ASP A 117 -26.79 -2.68 13.58
C ASP A 117 -27.55 -3.30 12.39
N ASN A 118 -27.67 -4.62 12.41
CA ASN A 118 -28.32 -5.35 11.31
C ASN A 118 -29.77 -4.94 11.09
N GLU A 119 -30.51 -4.62 12.15
CA GLU A 119 -31.92 -4.24 12.08
C GLU A 119 -32.07 -2.90 11.38
N LYS A 120 -31.25 -1.91 11.71
CA LYS A 120 -31.25 -0.59 11.07
C LYS A 120 -30.87 -0.69 9.59
N LEU A 121 -29.84 -1.50 9.24
CA LEU A 121 -29.47 -1.75 7.85
C LEU A 121 -30.60 -2.42 7.07
N GLU A 122 -31.23 -3.46 7.61
CA GLU A 122 -32.36 -4.15 6.96
C GLU A 122 -33.55 -3.24 6.73
N ASN A 123 -33.90 -2.42 7.73
CA ASN A 123 -35.01 -1.49 7.63
C ASN A 123 -34.75 -0.43 6.56
N PHE A 124 -33.54 0.15 6.53
CA PHE A 124 -33.18 1.14 5.51
C PHE A 124 -33.25 0.55 4.08
N ILE A 125 -32.71 -0.67 3.88
CA ILE A 125 -32.77 -1.36 2.59
C ILE A 125 -34.22 -1.60 2.14
N LYS A 126 -35.09 -2.01 3.05
CA LYS A 126 -36.52 -2.25 2.76
C LYS A 126 -37.28 -0.96 2.49
N GLU A 127 -37.15 0.04 3.34
CA GLU A 127 -37.88 1.32 3.24
C GLU A 127 -37.56 2.08 1.95
N ASN A 128 -36.30 2.03 1.52
CA ASN A 128 -35.81 2.67 0.31
C ASN A 128 -35.92 1.77 -0.94
N ASN A 129 -36.48 0.56 -0.82
CA ASN A 129 -36.61 -0.40 -1.93
C ASN A 129 -35.27 -0.64 -2.67
N ILE A 130 -34.16 -0.70 -1.94
CA ILE A 130 -32.85 -0.92 -2.53
C ILE A 130 -32.81 -2.26 -3.26
N THR A 131 -32.29 -2.26 -4.49
CA THR A 131 -32.28 -3.43 -5.36
C THR A 131 -30.87 -4.03 -5.49
N CYS A 132 -30.81 -5.30 -5.79
CA CYS A 132 -29.57 -5.98 -6.10
C CYS A 132 -28.92 -5.37 -7.36
N PRO A 133 -27.68 -4.90 -7.33
CA PRO A 133 -27.03 -4.28 -8.47
C PRO A 133 -26.77 -5.26 -9.64
N VAL A 134 -26.85 -6.59 -9.36
CA VAL A 134 -26.61 -7.62 -10.38
C VAL A 134 -27.89 -7.95 -11.15
N CYS A 135 -29.04 -8.08 -10.49
CA CYS A 135 -30.28 -8.53 -11.14
C CYS A 135 -31.48 -7.58 -10.98
N GLY A 136 -31.35 -6.46 -10.29
CA GLY A 136 -32.39 -5.46 -10.10
C GLY A 136 -33.56 -5.87 -9.19
N LYS A 137 -33.44 -6.97 -8.43
CA LYS A 137 -34.50 -7.44 -7.51
C LYS A 137 -34.21 -7.02 -6.07
N SER A 138 -35.27 -6.79 -5.29
CA SER A 138 -35.20 -6.38 -3.88
C SER A 138 -35.44 -7.53 -2.89
N ASP A 139 -35.31 -8.79 -3.32
CA ASP A 139 -35.54 -9.97 -2.47
C ASP A 139 -34.23 -10.47 -1.87
N PHE A 140 -33.93 -10.05 -0.65
CA PHE A 140 -32.71 -10.38 0.08
C PHE A 140 -32.94 -11.34 1.25
N THR A 141 -31.87 -12.02 1.68
CA THR A 141 -31.85 -12.76 2.94
C THR A 141 -31.78 -11.80 4.13
N PRO A 142 -32.05 -12.26 5.37
CA PRO A 142 -31.62 -11.52 6.55
C PRO A 142 -30.11 -11.26 6.54
N ILE A 143 -29.69 -10.14 7.16
CA ILE A 143 -28.27 -9.82 7.31
C ILE A 143 -27.65 -10.72 8.36
N ARG A 144 -26.44 -11.23 8.07
CA ARG A 144 -25.63 -12.03 8.98
C ARG A 144 -24.22 -11.46 9.08
N LYS A 145 -23.61 -11.59 10.24
CA LYS A 145 -22.20 -11.23 10.42
C LYS A 145 -21.31 -12.24 9.70
N PHE A 146 -20.37 -11.75 8.91
CA PHE A 146 -19.38 -12.54 8.21
C PHE A 146 -17.99 -12.14 8.69
N ASN A 147 -17.33 -13.00 9.47
CA ASN A 147 -16.00 -12.70 10.00
C ASN A 147 -14.96 -12.68 8.86
N LEU A 148 -14.12 -11.65 8.87
CA LEU A 148 -13.09 -11.42 7.85
C LEU A 148 -11.79 -12.16 8.12
N LEU A 149 -11.56 -12.73 9.31
CA LEU A 149 -10.36 -13.52 9.57
C LEU A 149 -10.38 -14.82 8.75
N PHE A 150 -9.25 -15.12 8.10
CA PHE A 150 -9.02 -16.45 7.56
C PHE A 150 -8.63 -17.40 8.68
N GLU A 151 -9.42 -18.47 8.84
CA GLU A 151 -9.13 -19.55 9.76
C GLU A 151 -8.30 -20.63 9.06
N THR A 152 -7.35 -21.20 9.80
CA THR A 152 -6.63 -22.41 9.42
C THR A 152 -6.36 -23.24 10.66
N SER A 153 -5.75 -24.41 10.53
CA SER A 153 -5.45 -25.28 11.64
C SER A 153 -3.98 -25.69 11.66
N ILE A 154 -3.44 -25.82 12.86
CA ILE A 154 -2.15 -26.44 13.12
C ILE A 154 -2.36 -27.73 13.91
N GLY A 155 -1.51 -28.73 13.73
CA GLY A 155 -1.60 -30.05 14.34
C GLY A 155 -1.55 -31.16 13.31
N VAL A 156 -1.11 -32.34 13.75
CA VAL A 156 -0.83 -33.49 12.86
C VAL A 156 -2.02 -34.44 12.76
N THR A 157 -2.88 -34.48 13.76
CA THR A 157 -4.07 -35.34 13.81
C THR A 157 -5.32 -34.52 14.07
N ASP A 158 -6.50 -35.08 13.78
CA ASP A 158 -7.77 -34.39 14.04
C ASP A 158 -7.98 -34.08 15.51
N GLU A 159 -7.44 -34.90 16.41
CA GLU A 159 -7.49 -34.70 17.86
C GLU A 159 -6.55 -33.59 18.37
N THR A 160 -5.50 -33.26 17.60
CA THR A 160 -4.52 -32.23 17.95
C THR A 160 -4.68 -30.95 17.14
N LYS A 161 -5.69 -30.85 16.28
CA LYS A 161 -5.98 -29.64 15.50
C LYS A 161 -6.37 -28.48 16.42
N ASN A 162 -5.63 -27.41 16.29
CA ASN A 162 -5.96 -26.13 16.93
C ASN A 162 -6.23 -25.08 15.85
N THR A 163 -7.32 -24.35 15.99
CA THR A 163 -7.63 -23.22 15.13
C THR A 163 -6.62 -22.10 15.36
N VAL A 164 -6.07 -21.61 14.26
CA VAL A 164 -5.25 -20.40 14.20
C VAL A 164 -5.75 -19.51 13.06
N TYR A 165 -5.32 -18.27 13.05
CA TYR A 165 -5.76 -17.27 12.06
C TYR A 165 -4.58 -16.72 11.29
N LEU A 166 -4.79 -16.43 10.00
CA LEU A 166 -3.92 -15.53 9.27
C LEU A 166 -4.21 -14.09 9.76
N ARG A 167 -3.17 -13.32 10.07
CA ARG A 167 -3.38 -11.99 10.63
C ARG A 167 -4.21 -11.08 9.70
N GLY A 168 -5.23 -10.43 10.26
CA GLY A 168 -6.07 -9.47 9.55
C GLY A 168 -5.44 -8.08 9.42
N GLU A 169 -4.41 -7.82 10.24
CA GLU A 169 -3.63 -6.58 10.28
C GLU A 169 -2.24 -6.82 10.88
N THR A 170 -1.32 -5.92 10.67
CA THR A 170 0.04 -6.01 11.23
C THR A 170 0.16 -5.40 12.64
N ALA A 171 -0.79 -4.55 13.05
CA ALA A 171 -0.80 -3.82 14.33
C ALA A 171 -0.69 -4.73 15.55
N GLN A 172 -1.47 -5.82 15.61
CA GLN A 172 -1.50 -6.70 16.78
C GLN A 172 -0.15 -7.35 17.08
N GLY A 173 0.65 -7.64 16.03
CA GLY A 173 2.02 -8.10 16.19
C GLY A 173 2.92 -7.08 16.90
N ILE A 174 2.65 -5.80 16.72
CA ILE A 174 3.37 -4.70 17.38
C ILE A 174 2.97 -4.63 18.86
N PHE A 175 1.69 -4.63 19.18
CA PHE A 175 1.21 -4.51 20.56
C PHE A 175 1.71 -5.63 21.45
N VAL A 176 1.68 -6.89 20.99
CA VAL A 176 2.17 -8.02 21.77
C VAL A 176 3.69 -8.02 21.97
N ASN A 177 4.42 -7.27 21.15
CA ASN A 177 5.87 -7.09 21.26
C ASN A 177 6.30 -5.78 21.91
N PHE A 178 5.37 -4.93 22.33
CA PHE A 178 5.67 -3.63 22.93
C PHE A 178 6.75 -3.70 24.03
N LYS A 179 6.57 -4.56 25.06
CA LYS A 179 7.55 -4.70 26.14
C LYS A 179 8.87 -5.32 25.70
N ASN A 180 8.86 -6.18 24.69
CA ASN A 180 10.09 -6.75 24.14
C ASN A 180 10.96 -5.65 23.51
N ILE A 181 10.33 -4.77 22.72
CA ILE A 181 11.01 -3.66 22.04
C ILE A 181 11.43 -2.59 23.05
N GLU A 182 10.52 -2.16 23.94
CA GLU A 182 10.82 -1.16 24.99
C GLU A 182 12.10 -1.55 25.75
N ARG A 183 12.21 -2.80 26.19
CA ARG A 183 13.33 -3.29 26.99
C ARG A 183 14.60 -3.51 26.18
N SER A 184 14.49 -4.20 25.04
CA SER A 184 15.66 -4.58 24.24
C SER A 184 16.34 -3.37 23.59
N MET A 185 15.55 -2.39 23.15
CA MET A 185 16.03 -1.16 22.53
C MET A 185 16.17 0.00 23.50
N ARG A 186 15.77 -0.20 24.80
CA ARG A 186 15.78 0.84 25.85
C ARG A 186 15.01 2.10 25.43
N MET A 187 13.85 1.88 24.79
CA MET A 187 13.04 2.98 24.25
C MET A 187 12.43 3.82 25.38
N LYS A 188 12.39 5.13 25.15
CA LYS A 188 11.68 6.09 26.01
C LYS A 188 10.55 6.73 25.23
N LEU A 189 9.40 6.96 25.89
CA LEU A 189 8.28 7.66 25.26
C LEU A 189 8.66 9.11 24.92
N PRO A 190 8.23 9.65 23.76
CA PRO A 190 7.46 8.93 22.75
C PRO A 190 8.35 8.08 21.82
N PHE A 191 7.86 6.94 21.39
CA PHE A 191 8.53 6.15 20.36
C PHE A 191 7.53 5.33 19.54
N GLY A 192 7.94 4.93 18.35
CA GLY A 192 7.13 4.15 17.42
C GLY A 192 7.75 2.80 17.07
N ILE A 193 6.89 1.84 16.77
CA ILE A 193 7.27 0.54 16.21
C ILE A 193 6.61 0.40 14.85
N CYS A 194 7.43 0.23 13.83
CA CYS A 194 7.01 0.10 12.44
C CYS A 194 7.05 -1.34 11.97
N GLN A 195 6.05 -1.77 11.23
CA GLN A 195 6.03 -3.07 10.56
C GLN A 195 5.55 -2.95 9.13
N THR A 196 6.17 -3.71 8.23
CA THR A 196 5.66 -3.95 6.87
C THR A 196 5.41 -5.44 6.72
N GLY A 197 4.29 -5.83 6.11
CA GLY A 197 4.04 -7.24 5.87
C GLY A 197 2.65 -7.56 5.36
N LYS A 198 2.47 -8.83 5.02
CA LYS A 198 1.20 -9.38 4.54
C LYS A 198 0.14 -9.38 5.64
N ALA A 199 -1.09 -9.01 5.24
CA ALA A 199 -2.31 -9.20 6.00
C ALA A 199 -3.39 -9.83 5.11
N PHE A 200 -4.39 -10.45 5.74
CA PHE A 200 -5.36 -11.30 5.05
C PHE A 200 -6.77 -10.98 5.57
N ARG A 201 -7.68 -10.64 4.66
CA ARG A 201 -9.08 -10.39 4.99
C ARG A 201 -9.97 -11.12 4.00
N ASN A 202 -10.84 -11.99 4.47
CA ASN A 202 -11.76 -12.74 3.64
C ASN A 202 -12.89 -11.84 3.14
N GLU A 203 -12.55 -10.86 2.33
CA GLU A 203 -13.46 -9.85 1.80
C GLU A 203 -14.65 -10.48 1.06
N ILE A 204 -15.85 -10.00 1.35
CA ILE A 204 -17.08 -10.44 0.68
C ILE A 204 -17.09 -9.98 -0.77
N THR A 205 -16.75 -8.71 -0.99
CA THR A 205 -16.75 -8.04 -2.29
C THR A 205 -15.37 -7.45 -2.61
N PRO A 206 -14.35 -8.31 -2.84
CA PRO A 206 -13.07 -7.80 -3.32
C PRO A 206 -13.25 -7.18 -4.70
N GLY A 207 -12.50 -6.13 -5.02
CA GLY A 207 -12.69 -5.44 -6.29
C GLY A 207 -11.78 -4.24 -6.50
N ASN A 208 -12.04 -3.54 -7.60
CA ASN A 208 -11.28 -2.37 -8.00
C ASN A 208 -9.77 -2.66 -8.10
N PHE A 209 -9.43 -3.74 -8.85
CA PHE A 209 -8.05 -4.16 -9.07
C PHE A 209 -7.34 -4.46 -7.74
N ILE A 210 -6.17 -3.87 -7.47
CA ILE A 210 -5.41 -4.05 -6.23
C ILE A 210 -5.87 -3.13 -5.08
N PHE A 211 -6.97 -2.40 -5.25
CA PHE A 211 -7.51 -1.53 -4.21
C PHE A 211 -8.08 -2.32 -3.02
N ARG A 212 -8.81 -3.43 -3.30
CA ARG A 212 -9.40 -4.31 -2.28
C ARG A 212 -9.21 -5.76 -2.64
N THR A 213 -8.23 -6.40 -2.03
CA THR A 213 -7.85 -7.80 -2.23
C THR A 213 -7.97 -8.58 -0.93
N ARG A 214 -7.99 -9.91 -1.00
CA ARG A 214 -8.03 -10.77 0.21
C ARG A 214 -6.66 -10.96 0.84
N GLU A 215 -5.61 -10.84 0.06
CA GLU A 215 -4.21 -10.83 0.48
C GLU A 215 -3.60 -9.51 0.05
N PHE A 216 -3.08 -8.74 0.99
CA PHE A 216 -2.51 -7.42 0.75
C PHE A 216 -1.33 -7.18 1.67
N GLU A 217 -0.66 -6.07 1.51
CA GLU A 217 0.49 -5.71 2.33
C GLU A 217 0.25 -4.35 3.00
N GLN A 218 0.49 -4.30 4.31
CA GLN A 218 0.40 -3.08 5.11
C GLN A 218 1.79 -2.57 5.48
N MET A 219 1.88 -1.26 5.64
CA MET A 219 2.99 -0.55 6.28
C MET A 219 2.36 0.25 7.41
N GLU A 220 2.60 -0.19 8.65
CA GLU A 220 1.99 0.36 9.86
C GLU A 220 3.05 0.88 10.82
N LEU A 221 2.70 1.95 11.50
CA LEU A 221 3.40 2.52 12.63
C LEU A 221 2.43 2.56 13.81
N GLU A 222 2.83 1.96 14.94
CA GLU A 222 2.20 2.18 16.23
C GLU A 222 3.09 3.13 17.03
N PHE A 223 2.64 4.35 17.20
CA PHE A 223 3.39 5.40 17.89
C PHE A 223 2.88 5.57 19.30
N PHE A 224 3.71 5.18 20.26
CA PHE A 224 3.40 5.18 21.69
C PHE A 224 3.77 6.52 22.31
N CYS A 225 2.83 7.17 22.98
CA CYS A 225 3.02 8.47 23.60
C CYS A 225 2.42 8.53 25.01
N LYS A 226 2.76 9.59 25.75
CA LYS A 226 2.19 9.85 27.07
C LYS A 226 0.69 10.16 26.94
N PRO A 227 -0.19 9.63 27.81
CA PRO A 227 -1.59 10.02 27.82
C PRO A 227 -1.80 11.53 27.86
N ASN A 228 -2.79 12.01 27.12
CA ASN A 228 -3.11 13.42 26.89
C ASN A 228 -2.13 14.23 25.99
N THR A 229 -1.12 13.57 25.39
CA THR A 229 -0.32 14.14 24.29
C THR A 229 -0.69 13.54 22.92
N ASP A 230 -1.61 12.62 22.91
CA ASP A 230 -2.09 11.83 21.76
C ASP A 230 -2.58 12.70 20.60
N LEU A 231 -3.42 13.70 20.88
CA LEU A 231 -3.96 14.58 19.82
C LEU A 231 -2.88 15.46 19.17
N GLU A 232 -1.82 15.84 19.90
CA GLU A 232 -0.67 16.56 19.34
C GLU A 232 0.09 15.63 18.35
N TRP A 233 0.38 14.39 18.78
CA TRP A 233 1.04 13.41 17.95
C TRP A 233 0.17 12.95 16.78
N PHE A 234 -1.15 12.85 16.95
CA PHE A 234 -2.08 12.63 15.87
C PHE A 234 -1.97 13.71 14.78
N GLY A 235 -1.97 14.98 15.18
CA GLY A 235 -1.74 16.10 14.26
C GLY A 235 -0.39 16.04 13.56
N TYR A 236 0.68 15.70 14.28
CA TYR A 236 2.01 15.50 13.71
C TYR A 236 2.03 14.42 12.63
N TRP A 237 1.55 13.20 12.95
CA TRP A 237 1.57 12.09 12.01
C TRP A 237 0.63 12.30 10.82
N LYS A 238 -0.52 12.94 11.01
CA LYS A 238 -1.42 13.35 9.94
C LYS A 238 -0.70 14.18 8.88
N ASN A 239 0.04 15.20 9.30
CA ASN A 239 0.81 16.05 8.39
C ASN A 239 2.02 15.31 7.80
N PHE A 240 2.74 14.54 8.61
CA PHE A 240 3.90 13.78 8.15
C PHE A 240 3.54 12.78 7.03
N CYS A 241 2.43 12.05 7.16
CA CYS A 241 1.94 11.14 6.13
C CYS A 241 1.56 11.89 4.83
N MET A 242 0.87 13.02 4.95
CA MET A 242 0.52 13.86 3.80
C MET A 242 1.77 14.38 3.07
N ASP A 243 2.77 14.82 3.81
CA ASP A 243 4.01 15.33 3.22
C ASP A 243 4.86 14.22 2.60
N PHE A 244 4.86 13.01 3.19
CA PHE A 244 5.47 11.85 2.56
C PHE A 244 4.84 11.54 1.19
N LEU A 245 3.52 11.55 1.08
CA LEU A 245 2.82 11.29 -0.19
C LEU A 245 3.20 12.31 -1.28
N LYS A 246 3.32 13.59 -0.92
CA LYS A 246 3.80 14.64 -1.83
C LYS A 246 5.27 14.42 -2.21
N THR A 247 6.12 14.05 -1.24
CA THR A 247 7.55 13.81 -1.47
C THR A 247 7.78 12.68 -2.47
N ILE A 248 6.97 11.63 -2.44
CA ILE A 248 7.05 10.53 -3.42
C ILE A 248 6.37 10.85 -4.77
N GLY A 249 5.90 12.08 -4.96
CA GLY A 249 5.43 12.61 -6.24
C GLY A 249 3.92 12.49 -6.48
N LEU A 250 3.09 12.23 -5.46
CA LEU A 250 1.64 12.31 -5.63
C LEU A 250 1.18 13.77 -5.71
N ASP A 251 0.31 14.05 -6.69
CA ASP A 251 -0.23 15.39 -6.89
C ASP A 251 -1.13 15.78 -5.70
N LYS A 252 -0.85 16.95 -5.13
CA LYS A 252 -1.61 17.52 -4.01
C LYS A 252 -3.11 17.71 -4.32
N ASP A 253 -3.46 17.96 -5.57
CA ASP A 253 -4.85 18.18 -6.00
C ASP A 253 -5.65 16.86 -6.07
N ASN A 254 -4.94 15.72 -6.01
CA ASN A 254 -5.52 14.40 -5.92
C ASN A 254 -5.51 13.83 -4.48
N LEU A 255 -5.14 14.63 -3.48
CA LEU A 255 -5.07 14.25 -2.07
C LEU A 255 -5.96 15.15 -1.23
N ARG A 256 -6.67 14.59 -0.25
CA ARG A 256 -7.42 15.36 0.75
C ARG A 256 -7.49 14.64 2.08
N PHE A 257 -7.70 15.37 3.16
CA PHE A 257 -8.09 14.81 4.45
C PHE A 257 -9.60 14.59 4.51
N ARG A 258 -9.99 13.49 5.15
CA ARG A 258 -11.36 13.18 5.55
C ARG A 258 -11.36 12.79 7.03
N ASP A 259 -11.77 13.72 7.88
CA ASP A 259 -11.94 13.43 9.30
C ASP A 259 -13.23 12.65 9.53
N HIS A 260 -13.18 11.59 10.36
CA HIS A 260 -14.35 10.79 10.70
C HIS A 260 -15.25 11.55 11.68
N SER A 261 -16.57 11.46 11.49
CA SER A 261 -17.54 11.92 12.46
C SER A 261 -17.54 11.00 13.71
N LYS A 262 -18.13 11.46 14.81
CA LYS A 262 -18.18 10.66 16.05
C LYS A 262 -18.91 9.33 15.87
N GLU A 263 -19.87 9.29 14.96
CA GLU A 263 -20.68 8.11 14.64
C GLU A 263 -19.91 7.07 13.82
N GLU A 264 -18.89 7.52 13.07
CA GLU A 264 -18.03 6.65 12.24
C GLU A 264 -16.83 6.11 13.01
N LEU A 265 -16.49 6.69 14.17
CA LEU A 265 -15.32 6.25 14.93
C LEU A 265 -15.47 4.80 15.38
N SER A 266 -14.41 4.02 15.20
CA SER A 266 -14.29 2.71 15.83
C SER A 266 -14.34 2.86 17.35
N PHE A 267 -14.85 1.85 18.05
CA PHE A 267 -15.05 1.86 19.51
C PHE A 267 -13.77 2.07 20.33
N TYR A 268 -12.61 1.84 19.72
CA TYR A 268 -11.29 2.02 20.32
C TYR A 268 -10.64 3.38 19.95
N SER A 269 -11.24 4.14 19.04
CA SER A 269 -10.62 5.34 18.50
C SER A 269 -11.23 6.62 19.08
N LYS A 270 -10.37 7.56 19.48
CA LYS A 270 -10.73 8.90 19.93
C LYS A 270 -10.83 9.90 18.77
N ALA A 271 -10.03 9.71 17.73
CA ALA A 271 -10.01 10.47 16.50
C ALA A 271 -9.49 9.59 15.35
N THR A 272 -10.06 9.75 14.17
CA THR A 272 -9.60 9.09 12.94
C THR A 272 -9.67 10.06 11.78
N THR A 273 -8.63 10.06 10.95
CA THR A 273 -8.59 10.80 9.68
C THR A 273 -8.09 9.88 8.59
N ASP A 274 -8.76 9.88 7.45
CA ASP A 274 -8.21 9.29 6.24
C ASP A 274 -7.52 10.36 5.40
N ILE A 275 -6.41 9.99 4.78
CA ILE A 275 -5.94 10.67 3.58
C ILE A 275 -6.56 9.92 2.40
N GLU A 276 -7.44 10.59 1.68
CA GLU A 276 -8.04 10.05 0.47
C GLU A 276 -7.25 10.47 -0.77
N PHE A 277 -7.23 9.58 -1.77
CA PHE A 277 -6.67 9.83 -3.09
C PHE A 277 -7.75 9.70 -4.16
N MET A 278 -7.63 10.50 -5.24
CA MET A 278 -8.53 10.44 -6.39
C MET A 278 -8.11 9.31 -7.34
N PHE A 279 -8.57 8.09 -7.04
CA PHE A 279 -8.38 6.91 -7.89
C PHE A 279 -9.24 6.98 -9.17
N PRO A 280 -9.04 6.06 -10.15
CA PRO A 280 -9.89 6.02 -11.34
C PRO A 280 -11.39 5.84 -11.06
N MET A 281 -11.75 5.18 -9.95
CA MET A 281 -13.13 4.98 -9.50
C MET A 281 -13.67 6.12 -8.61
N GLY A 282 -12.89 7.17 -8.33
CA GLY A 282 -13.26 8.29 -7.46
C GLY A 282 -12.39 8.39 -6.21
N TRP A 283 -12.81 9.22 -5.27
CA TRP A 283 -12.16 9.38 -3.97
C TRP A 283 -12.21 8.08 -3.18
N GLY A 284 -11.08 7.66 -2.64
CA GLY A 284 -10.98 6.47 -1.81
C GLY A 284 -9.88 6.62 -0.78
N GLU A 285 -10.07 5.94 0.35
CA GLU A 285 -9.09 5.87 1.44
C GLU A 285 -7.77 5.31 0.93
N LEU A 286 -6.69 6.08 1.13
CA LEU A 286 -5.32 5.67 0.86
C LEU A 286 -4.56 5.38 2.14
N TRP A 287 -4.70 6.21 3.16
CA TRP A 287 -3.97 6.14 4.42
C TRP A 287 -4.89 6.46 5.59
N GLY A 288 -5.03 5.56 6.56
CA GLY A 288 -5.72 5.81 7.80
C GLY A 288 -4.76 6.30 8.89
N ILE A 289 -5.16 7.28 9.66
CA ILE A 289 -4.48 7.72 10.87
C ILE A 289 -5.49 7.69 12.01
N ALA A 290 -5.24 6.90 13.07
CA ALA A 290 -6.15 6.73 14.19
C ALA A 290 -5.45 7.01 15.53
N ASP A 291 -6.14 7.71 16.42
CA ASP A 291 -5.80 7.76 17.84
C ASP A 291 -6.52 6.61 18.54
N ARG A 292 -5.80 5.54 18.86
CA ARG A 292 -6.31 4.30 19.46
C ARG A 292 -6.34 4.32 20.99
N THR A 293 -5.93 5.41 21.60
CA THR A 293 -5.79 5.54 23.06
C THR A 293 -4.91 4.44 23.66
N ASP A 294 -5.23 3.91 24.82
CA ASP A 294 -4.56 2.76 25.46
C ASP A 294 -5.30 1.43 25.24
N TYR A 295 -6.28 1.40 24.35
CA TYR A 295 -7.19 0.28 24.17
C TYR A 295 -6.46 -1.05 23.94
N ASP A 296 -5.60 -1.13 22.93
CA ASP A 296 -4.94 -2.39 22.53
C ASP A 296 -4.02 -2.93 23.63
N LEU A 297 -3.19 -2.08 24.22
CA LEU A 297 -2.34 -2.49 25.34
C LEU A 297 -3.18 -2.91 26.56
N GLY A 298 -4.29 -2.23 26.82
CA GLY A 298 -5.22 -2.53 27.91
C GLY A 298 -5.87 -3.91 27.77
N VAL A 299 -6.40 -4.23 26.59
CA VAL A 299 -7.04 -5.54 26.36
C VAL A 299 -6.01 -6.68 26.38
N HIS A 300 -4.83 -6.47 25.78
CA HIS A 300 -3.76 -7.46 25.84
C HIS A 300 -3.25 -7.69 27.27
N GLN A 301 -3.07 -6.63 28.06
CA GLN A 301 -2.72 -6.74 29.48
C GLN A 301 -3.75 -7.56 30.24
N THR A 302 -5.04 -7.25 30.03
CA THR A 302 -6.15 -7.92 30.73
C THR A 302 -6.22 -9.41 30.38
N HIS A 303 -6.12 -9.76 29.08
CA HIS A 303 -6.24 -11.14 28.63
C HIS A 303 -4.99 -12.00 28.88
N SER A 304 -3.81 -11.40 28.89
CA SER A 304 -2.54 -12.11 29.08
C SER A 304 -2.10 -12.16 30.54
N GLY A 305 -2.53 -11.20 31.37
CA GLY A 305 -2.02 -10.98 32.72
C GLY A 305 -0.62 -10.34 32.78
N ALA A 306 -0.03 -9.99 31.62
CA ALA A 306 1.27 -9.34 31.54
C ALA A 306 1.16 -7.84 31.88
N ASP A 307 2.11 -7.26 32.63
CA ASP A 307 2.17 -5.81 32.88
C ASP A 307 2.74 -5.10 31.65
N LEU A 308 1.88 -4.46 30.86
CA LEU A 308 2.25 -3.69 29.67
C LEU A 308 2.43 -2.20 29.94
N ARG A 309 2.28 -1.75 31.19
CA ARG A 309 2.46 -0.33 31.54
C ARG A 309 3.92 0.11 31.33
N TYR A 310 4.09 1.29 30.84
CA TYR A 310 5.37 1.98 30.78
C TYR A 310 5.70 2.57 32.16
N LEU A 311 6.95 2.45 32.59
CA LEU A 311 7.46 3.15 33.78
C LEU A 311 8.17 4.41 33.32
N ASP A 312 7.60 5.57 33.58
CA ASP A 312 8.20 6.85 33.27
C ASP A 312 9.41 7.09 34.20
N PRO A 313 10.63 7.20 33.64
CA PRO A 313 11.84 7.36 34.45
C PRO A 313 11.95 8.73 35.13
N GLU A 314 11.18 9.75 34.66
CA GLU A 314 11.22 11.09 35.21
C GLU A 314 10.26 11.25 36.38
N THR A 315 9.07 10.66 36.28
CA THR A 315 8.01 10.78 37.30
C THR A 315 7.90 9.56 38.21
N ASN A 316 8.51 8.44 37.80
CA ASN A 316 8.37 7.13 38.45
C ASN A 316 6.91 6.60 38.47
N GLU A 317 6.07 7.12 37.61
CA GLU A 317 4.68 6.69 37.43
C GLU A 317 4.59 5.55 36.41
N LYS A 318 3.61 4.65 36.62
CA LYS A 318 3.29 3.58 35.68
C LYS A 318 1.94 3.84 35.01
N TYR A 319 1.91 3.87 33.69
CA TYR A 319 0.70 4.02 32.92
C TYR A 319 0.75 3.22 31.59
N LEU A 320 -0.39 2.94 31.00
CA LEU A 320 -0.46 2.43 29.64
C LEU A 320 -0.24 3.62 28.68
N PRO A 321 0.71 3.54 27.74
CA PRO A 321 0.84 4.56 26.70
C PRO A 321 -0.41 4.66 25.84
N PHE A 322 -0.70 5.86 25.32
CA PHE A 322 -1.64 6.04 24.23
C PHE A 322 -0.94 5.79 22.90
N VAL A 323 -1.71 5.43 21.89
CA VAL A 323 -1.19 4.99 20.60
C VAL A 323 -1.80 5.81 19.47
N VAL A 324 -0.95 6.31 18.58
CA VAL A 324 -1.35 6.88 17.29
C VAL A 324 -0.87 5.95 16.19
N GLU A 325 -1.79 5.54 15.33
CA GLU A 325 -1.57 4.56 14.26
C GLU A 325 -1.71 5.21 12.89
N PRO A 326 -0.63 5.51 12.18
CA PRO A 326 -0.62 5.68 10.73
C PRO A 326 -0.51 4.30 10.03
N SER A 327 -1.53 3.93 9.24
CA SER A 327 -1.59 2.66 8.51
C SER A 327 -1.88 2.87 7.04
N VAL A 328 -1.02 2.35 6.15
CA VAL A 328 -1.19 2.42 4.70
C VAL A 328 -1.09 1.04 4.05
N GLY A 329 -2.03 0.76 3.14
CA GLY A 329 -1.93 -0.41 2.27
C GLY A 329 -0.89 -0.16 1.16
N LEU A 330 0.18 -0.96 1.13
CA LEU A 330 1.22 -0.82 0.09
C LEU A 330 0.65 -1.03 -1.32
N ASP A 331 -0.31 -1.94 -1.47
CA ASP A 331 -0.98 -2.20 -2.76
C ASP A 331 -1.83 -1.00 -3.22
N ARG A 332 -2.56 -0.34 -2.28
CA ARG A 332 -3.29 0.91 -2.57
C ARG A 332 -2.33 2.06 -2.91
N LEU A 333 -1.22 2.18 -2.20
CA LEU A 333 -0.22 3.21 -2.47
C LEU A 333 0.41 3.01 -3.85
N LEU A 334 0.70 1.76 -4.22
CA LEU A 334 1.19 1.44 -5.57
C LEU A 334 0.15 1.80 -6.64
N LEU A 335 -1.14 1.51 -6.41
CA LEU A 335 -2.21 1.91 -7.31
C LEU A 335 -2.30 3.44 -7.45
N ALA A 336 -2.16 4.17 -6.34
CA ALA A 336 -2.14 5.64 -6.36
C ALA A 336 -0.95 6.17 -7.16
N VAL A 337 0.25 5.62 -6.96
CA VAL A 337 1.46 5.99 -7.72
C VAL A 337 1.27 5.73 -9.22
N LEU A 338 0.75 4.56 -9.61
CA LEU A 338 0.48 4.24 -11.02
C LEU A 338 -0.58 5.15 -11.62
N THR A 339 -1.68 5.41 -10.91
CA THR A 339 -2.75 6.30 -11.36
C THR A 339 -2.25 7.73 -11.58
N ASN A 340 -1.43 8.22 -10.65
CA ASN A 340 -0.87 9.57 -10.71
C ASN A 340 0.17 9.73 -11.82
N ALA A 341 0.97 8.68 -12.04
CA ALA A 341 2.07 8.71 -13.00
C ALA A 341 1.64 8.48 -14.46
N TYR A 342 0.51 7.81 -14.68
CA TYR A 342 0.04 7.46 -16.02
C TYR A 342 -0.31 8.71 -16.84
N THR A 343 0.44 8.95 -17.89
CA THR A 343 0.31 10.14 -18.73
C THR A 343 0.25 9.76 -20.20
N LYS A 344 -0.74 10.32 -20.93
CA LYS A 344 -0.82 10.30 -22.39
C LYS A 344 -0.47 11.69 -22.91
N GLU A 345 0.46 11.76 -23.80
CA GLU A 345 0.88 13.02 -24.43
C GLU A 345 1.12 12.84 -25.93
N MET A 346 1.00 13.91 -26.68
CA MET A 346 1.29 13.92 -28.11
C MET A 346 2.71 14.42 -28.35
N VAL A 347 3.54 13.62 -28.99
CA VAL A 347 4.91 13.98 -29.36
C VAL A 347 5.10 13.77 -30.85
N GLU A 348 5.39 14.82 -31.58
CA GLU A 348 5.59 14.80 -33.03
C GLU A 348 4.43 14.16 -33.82
N GLY A 349 3.19 14.31 -33.29
CA GLY A 349 1.98 13.80 -33.94
C GLY A 349 1.65 12.33 -33.57
N GLU A 350 2.45 11.67 -32.76
CA GLU A 350 2.21 10.33 -32.23
C GLU A 350 1.86 10.34 -30.76
N GLU A 351 0.95 9.44 -30.33
CA GLU A 351 0.64 9.25 -28.92
C GLU A 351 1.82 8.58 -28.20
N ARG A 352 2.24 9.19 -27.09
CA ARG A 352 3.22 8.65 -26.16
C ARG A 352 2.54 8.36 -24.83
N ILE A 353 2.63 7.13 -24.35
CA ILE A 353 2.26 6.78 -22.97
C ILE A 353 3.55 6.72 -22.15
N VAL A 354 3.52 7.41 -21.01
CA VAL A 354 4.66 7.48 -20.09
C VAL A 354 4.20 7.36 -18.65
N LEU A 355 4.91 6.60 -17.83
CA LEU A 355 4.75 6.62 -16.40
C LEU A 355 5.70 7.65 -15.79
N LYS A 356 5.18 8.81 -15.40
CA LYS A 356 5.96 9.89 -14.75
C LYS A 356 6.11 9.59 -13.25
N ILE A 357 6.69 8.43 -12.93
CA ILE A 357 6.99 8.00 -11.56
C ILE A 357 8.18 8.81 -11.03
N HIS A 358 8.12 9.22 -9.75
CA HIS A 358 9.27 9.84 -9.09
C HIS A 358 10.53 8.96 -9.26
N PRO A 359 11.69 9.51 -9.66
CA PRO A 359 12.87 8.72 -10.00
C PRO A 359 13.31 7.73 -8.89
N ALA A 360 13.15 8.12 -7.61
CA ALA A 360 13.42 7.25 -6.47
C ALA A 360 12.56 5.97 -6.44
N LEU A 361 11.33 6.04 -6.95
CA LEU A 361 10.39 4.91 -6.98
C LEU A 361 10.47 4.10 -8.26
N ALA A 362 11.05 4.64 -9.33
CA ALA A 362 11.10 4.00 -10.65
C ALA A 362 11.60 2.55 -10.56
N PRO A 363 10.93 1.59 -11.23
CA PRO A 363 11.28 0.16 -11.19
C PRO A 363 12.73 -0.11 -11.61
N TYR A 364 13.15 0.55 -12.67
CA TYR A 364 14.53 0.61 -13.14
C TYR A 364 14.96 2.05 -13.17
N LYS A 365 16.21 2.32 -12.75
CA LYS A 365 16.73 3.69 -12.71
C LYS A 365 17.27 4.12 -14.06
N VAL A 366 17.75 3.15 -14.82
CA VAL A 366 18.44 3.38 -16.08
C VAL A 366 18.18 2.24 -17.06
N THR A 367 18.01 2.58 -18.34
CA THR A 367 18.07 1.62 -19.45
C THR A 367 19.30 1.89 -20.31
N ILE A 368 20.10 0.87 -20.60
CA ILE A 368 21.32 0.95 -21.45
C ILE A 368 20.98 0.46 -22.86
N LEU A 369 21.28 1.28 -23.85
CA LEU A 369 20.84 1.13 -25.24
C LEU A 369 22.03 1.21 -26.20
N PRO A 370 22.58 0.10 -26.73
CA PRO A 370 23.60 0.16 -27.80
C PRO A 370 22.95 0.70 -29.07
N LEU A 371 23.40 1.84 -29.63
CA LEU A 371 22.82 2.43 -30.84
C LEU A 371 22.79 1.45 -32.00
N ILE A 372 23.92 0.81 -32.27
CA ILE A 372 24.08 -0.27 -33.26
C ILE A 372 24.57 -1.52 -32.53
N LYS A 373 23.74 -2.57 -32.42
CA LYS A 373 24.05 -3.79 -31.68
C LYS A 373 25.43 -4.37 -32.01
N LYS A 374 25.75 -4.56 -33.31
CA LYS A 374 26.99 -5.21 -33.74
C LYS A 374 28.25 -4.42 -33.39
N VAL A 375 28.14 -3.13 -33.12
CA VAL A 375 29.26 -2.22 -32.89
C VAL A 375 29.42 -1.88 -31.42
N HIS A 376 28.29 -1.62 -30.74
CA HIS A 376 28.29 -1.00 -29.41
C HIS A 376 27.92 -1.96 -28.29
N ALA A 377 27.53 -3.23 -28.57
CA ALA A 377 27.03 -4.14 -27.57
C ALA A 377 28.04 -4.44 -26.45
N ASP A 378 29.30 -4.63 -26.78
CA ASP A 378 30.34 -4.95 -25.79
C ASP A 378 30.51 -3.80 -24.80
N LYS A 379 30.68 -2.57 -25.31
CA LYS A 379 30.78 -1.38 -24.46
C LYS A 379 29.49 -1.12 -23.65
N ALA A 380 28.32 -1.37 -24.24
CA ALA A 380 27.03 -1.25 -23.56
C ALA A 380 26.92 -2.27 -22.40
N ASN A 381 27.41 -3.49 -22.59
CA ASN A 381 27.48 -4.49 -21.51
C ASN A 381 28.43 -4.08 -20.39
N ASP A 382 29.58 -3.45 -20.71
CA ASP A 382 30.49 -2.91 -19.72
C ASP A 382 29.85 -1.84 -18.85
N VAL A 383 29.14 -0.89 -19.51
CA VAL A 383 28.38 0.18 -18.81
C VAL A 383 27.24 -0.43 -17.98
N TYR A 384 26.51 -1.42 -18.51
CA TYR A 384 25.50 -2.14 -17.76
C TYR A 384 26.09 -2.82 -16.53
N ALA A 385 27.20 -3.56 -16.68
CA ALA A 385 27.87 -4.25 -15.58
C ALA A 385 28.43 -3.28 -14.50
N LEU A 386 28.78 -2.07 -14.89
CA LEU A 386 29.16 -1.00 -13.96
C LEU A 386 27.93 -0.53 -13.16
N LEU A 387 26.85 -0.13 -13.85
CA LEU A 387 25.71 0.54 -13.22
C LEU A 387 24.82 -0.41 -12.42
N CYS A 388 24.69 -1.69 -12.81
CA CYS A 388 23.88 -2.66 -12.08
C CYS A 388 24.44 -3.03 -10.68
N LYS A 389 25.66 -2.62 -10.34
CA LYS A 389 26.19 -2.70 -8.97
C LYS A 389 25.54 -1.69 -8.01
N TYR A 390 24.95 -0.64 -8.54
CA TYR A 390 24.38 0.48 -7.77
C TYR A 390 22.87 0.63 -7.95
N PHE A 391 22.35 0.25 -9.12
CA PHE A 391 20.97 0.53 -9.52
C PHE A 391 20.34 -0.71 -10.17
N ASP A 392 19.00 -0.78 -10.10
CA ASP A 392 18.23 -1.65 -10.97
C ASP A 392 18.26 -1.09 -12.38
N CYS A 393 18.89 -1.82 -13.31
CA CYS A 393 19.13 -1.43 -14.69
C CYS A 393 18.41 -2.36 -15.67
N GLN A 394 18.07 -1.83 -16.85
CA GLN A 394 17.67 -2.62 -18.01
C GLN A 394 18.69 -2.49 -19.14
N TYR A 395 18.75 -3.52 -19.98
CA TYR A 395 19.48 -3.52 -21.25
C TYR A 395 18.51 -3.82 -22.39
N ASP A 396 18.47 -2.99 -23.42
CA ASP A 396 17.60 -3.21 -24.57
C ASP A 396 18.33 -2.89 -25.88
N GLU A 397 18.42 -3.89 -26.76
CA GLU A 397 19.04 -3.80 -28.08
C GLU A 397 18.05 -4.09 -29.23
N SER A 398 16.75 -4.27 -28.93
CA SER A 398 15.76 -4.76 -29.87
C SER A 398 15.00 -3.64 -30.57
N GLY A 399 15.06 -3.62 -31.91
CA GLY A 399 14.36 -2.63 -32.73
C GLY A 399 15.07 -1.27 -32.84
N SER A 400 14.39 -0.24 -33.30
CA SER A 400 14.93 1.12 -33.43
C SER A 400 15.13 1.79 -32.07
N ILE A 401 16.06 2.74 -31.98
CA ILE A 401 16.34 3.49 -30.75
C ILE A 401 15.08 4.22 -30.23
N GLY A 402 14.28 4.81 -31.09
CA GLY A 402 13.03 5.47 -30.71
C GLY A 402 12.03 4.50 -30.05
N LYS A 403 11.89 3.25 -30.53
CA LYS A 403 11.04 2.24 -29.91
C LYS A 403 11.56 1.81 -28.53
N ARG A 404 12.89 1.77 -28.34
CA ARG A 404 13.50 1.45 -27.06
C ARG A 404 13.27 2.56 -26.03
N TYR A 405 13.39 3.82 -26.41
CA TYR A 405 13.02 4.94 -25.55
C TYR A 405 11.55 4.85 -25.12
N ARG A 406 10.63 4.57 -26.08
CA ARG A 406 9.20 4.41 -25.76
C ARG A 406 8.93 3.29 -24.75
N ARG A 407 9.65 2.15 -24.84
CA ARG A 407 9.53 1.06 -23.86
C ARG A 407 10.04 1.46 -22.48
N SER A 408 11.17 2.17 -22.40
CA SER A 408 11.69 2.72 -21.15
C SER A 408 10.72 3.72 -20.51
N ASP A 409 10.19 4.64 -21.32
CA ASP A 409 9.21 5.64 -20.87
C ASP A 409 7.94 4.97 -20.32
N ALA A 410 7.47 3.93 -20.99
CA ALA A 410 6.25 3.21 -20.62
C ALA A 410 6.33 2.49 -19.26
N ILE A 411 7.50 2.06 -18.82
CA ILE A 411 7.68 1.44 -17.50
C ILE A 411 8.21 2.42 -16.45
N GLY A 412 8.35 3.70 -16.81
CA GLY A 412 8.72 4.76 -15.88
C GLY A 412 10.22 4.87 -15.57
N THR A 413 11.10 4.31 -16.42
CA THR A 413 12.55 4.46 -16.26
C THR A 413 12.97 5.91 -16.49
N PRO A 414 13.56 6.61 -15.51
CA PRO A 414 13.84 8.05 -15.63
C PRO A 414 14.97 8.37 -16.60
N PHE A 415 15.94 7.47 -16.80
CA PHE A 415 17.10 7.74 -17.63
C PHE A 415 17.34 6.64 -18.65
N ALA A 416 17.60 7.02 -19.89
CA ALA A 416 18.04 6.12 -20.95
C ALA A 416 19.43 6.53 -21.45
N ILE A 417 20.38 5.60 -21.38
CA ILE A 417 21.77 5.80 -21.79
C ILE A 417 22.00 5.17 -23.16
N THR A 418 22.37 5.96 -24.15
CA THR A 418 22.73 5.48 -25.48
C THR A 418 24.24 5.36 -25.58
N ILE A 419 24.69 4.21 -26.06
CA ILE A 419 26.09 3.90 -26.37
C ILE A 419 26.26 3.98 -27.87
N ASP A 420 27.14 4.86 -28.33
CA ASP A 420 27.39 5.18 -29.75
C ASP A 420 28.89 5.20 -30.08
N ASN A 421 29.24 5.75 -31.25
CA ASN A 421 30.64 5.82 -31.66
C ASN A 421 31.48 6.76 -30.76
N GLU A 422 30.90 7.88 -30.30
CA GLU A 422 31.62 8.79 -29.39
C GLU A 422 31.92 8.10 -28.05
N THR A 423 31.04 7.19 -27.62
CA THR A 423 31.30 6.38 -26.42
C THR A 423 32.54 5.52 -26.56
N LEU A 424 32.79 4.94 -27.77
CA LEU A 424 33.97 4.11 -28.02
C LEU A 424 35.27 4.94 -28.07
N GLU A 425 35.19 6.19 -28.54
CA GLU A 425 36.32 7.08 -28.69
C GLU A 425 36.69 7.88 -27.45
N ASN A 426 35.67 8.35 -26.71
CA ASN A 426 35.83 9.38 -25.68
C ASN A 426 35.35 8.94 -24.28
N ASP A 427 34.85 7.72 -24.11
CA ASP A 427 34.23 7.23 -22.86
C ASP A 427 33.08 8.14 -22.37
N THR A 428 32.33 8.73 -23.31
CA THR A 428 31.14 9.54 -23.04
C THR A 428 29.88 8.82 -23.49
N VAL A 429 28.75 9.11 -22.86
CA VAL A 429 27.44 8.54 -23.21
C VAL A 429 26.42 9.65 -23.39
N THR A 430 25.38 9.40 -24.19
CA THR A 430 24.21 10.27 -24.28
C THR A 430 23.18 9.77 -23.28
N LEU A 431 22.88 10.58 -22.25
CA LEU A 431 21.82 10.33 -21.29
C LEU A 431 20.58 11.14 -21.64
N ARG A 432 19.45 10.45 -21.83
CA ARG A 432 18.15 11.07 -22.10
C ARG A 432 17.27 11.02 -20.85
N ASP A 433 16.71 12.16 -20.48
CA ASP A 433 15.69 12.29 -19.45
C ASP A 433 14.31 11.88 -19.99
N ARG A 434 13.55 11.09 -19.23
CA ARG A 434 12.21 10.58 -19.58
C ARG A 434 11.18 11.70 -19.73
N ASP A 435 11.19 12.65 -18.80
CA ASP A 435 10.12 13.64 -18.67
C ASP A 435 10.28 14.81 -19.63
N THR A 436 11.50 15.31 -19.76
CA THR A 436 11.83 16.43 -20.68
C THR A 436 12.19 15.97 -22.08
N MET A 437 12.62 14.70 -22.23
CA MET A 437 13.22 14.12 -23.45
C MET A 437 14.55 14.79 -23.85
N GLU A 438 15.07 15.70 -23.04
CA GLU A 438 16.38 16.32 -23.25
C GLU A 438 17.50 15.29 -23.15
N GLN A 439 18.54 15.52 -23.92
CA GLN A 439 19.72 14.68 -23.97
C GLN A 439 20.95 15.48 -23.54
N ILE A 440 21.76 14.89 -22.68
CA ILE A 440 23.04 15.45 -22.23
C ILE A 440 24.14 14.42 -22.45
N THR A 441 25.36 14.91 -22.66
CA THR A 441 26.56 14.07 -22.74
C THR A 441 27.24 14.03 -21.39
N LEU A 442 27.53 12.85 -20.88
CA LEU A 442 28.23 12.61 -19.61
C LEU A 442 29.37 11.61 -19.82
N LYS A 443 30.41 11.71 -19.01
CA LYS A 443 31.43 10.67 -18.92
C LYS A 443 30.89 9.45 -18.17
N ILE A 444 31.38 8.27 -18.51
CA ILE A 444 30.97 7.01 -17.88
C ILE A 444 31.23 7.03 -16.37
N ASP A 445 32.37 7.61 -15.95
CA ASP A 445 32.75 7.69 -14.53
C ASP A 445 31.90 8.67 -13.71
N GLU A 446 31.17 9.60 -14.35
CA GLU A 446 30.26 10.55 -13.69
C GLU A 446 28.83 9.98 -13.49
N LEU A 447 28.49 8.87 -14.17
CA LEU A 447 27.12 8.35 -14.22
C LEU A 447 26.57 7.95 -12.85
N VAL A 448 27.36 7.27 -12.04
CA VAL A 448 26.90 6.80 -10.71
C VAL A 448 26.52 7.97 -9.82
N ASP A 449 27.36 9.00 -9.74
CA ASP A 449 27.13 10.18 -8.92
C ASP A 449 25.94 11.00 -9.45
N PHE A 450 25.87 11.17 -10.76
CA PHE A 450 24.76 11.91 -11.39
C PHE A 450 23.42 11.25 -11.10
N ILE A 451 23.29 9.95 -11.37
CA ILE A 451 22.06 9.20 -11.19
C ILE A 451 21.69 9.16 -9.71
N SER A 452 22.65 8.90 -8.81
CA SER A 452 22.40 8.85 -7.36
C SER A 452 21.75 10.11 -6.84
N LYS A 453 22.25 11.29 -7.24
CA LYS A 453 21.68 12.59 -6.86
C LYS A 453 20.27 12.82 -7.39
N LYS A 454 19.96 12.27 -8.57
CA LYS A 454 18.64 12.45 -9.23
C LYS A 454 17.56 11.51 -8.70
N ILE A 455 17.95 10.40 -8.07
CA ILE A 455 17.01 9.42 -7.48
C ILE A 455 16.85 9.56 -5.96
N GLU A 456 17.42 10.59 -5.34
CA GLU A 456 17.19 10.90 -3.92
C GLU A 456 15.73 11.30 -3.66
N LEU A 457 15.23 10.93 -2.44
CA LEU A 457 13.93 11.33 -1.91
C LEU A 457 14.11 12.48 -0.93
#